data_d8e4b026a39c9ee4f571ae13ac10f301
#
_entry.id   d8e4b026a39c9ee4f571ae13ac10f301
#
_cell.length_a   1.000
_cell.length_b   1.000
_cell.length_c   1.000
_cell.angle_alpha   90.00
_cell.angle_beta   90.00
_cell.angle_gamma   90.00
#
_symmetry.space_group_name_H-M   'P 1'
#
loop_
_entity.id
_entity.type
_entity.pdbx_description
1 polymer ?
#
loop_
_entity_poly.entity_id
_entity_poly.type
_entity_poly.pdbx_seq_one_letter_code
_entity_poly.pdbx_strand_id
1 'polypeptide(L)'
;MKKEAAAFYRCPYTASALELLIDRDEGADVISGALVNGSGHKYLIDDGVPDFRDPSRDPMGEGEKKQFDYYQSTSGAYDTALDWLFATFSEDEETVRGRLIEQLPLEHARVVLEIGSGTCRDSVRIASRLSRRARLFLQDFSPSILSVGRQRMANAQAFECEIEYFIAGAAHLPFADDTNDCVYTFGAFNVFPDLRGCLAEMTRIARRGGRVVFGDESLAPWLRDTEYGAILLEANPLYADPVPIEILPESARDVRVEWFLGNAFYFVSYEVGEGAPPLNLDLPIPGRRGGTLRSRRYGKLEGVSPEAKRLAEQEAQRLGIRIHEWLDRTIRNATNPAK
;
A
#
# COMPACT_ATOMS: atom_id res chain seq x y z
N MET A 1 20.84 5.78 9.80
CA MET A 1 20.60 4.58 8.96
C MET A 1 21.67 3.53 9.26
N LYS A 2 21.29 2.30 9.52
CA LYS A 2 22.27 1.19 9.60
C LYS A 2 22.86 0.90 8.23
N LYS A 3 24.18 0.59 8.18
CA LYS A 3 24.85 0.21 6.91
C LYS A 3 24.14 -0.94 6.19
N GLU A 4 23.65 -1.92 6.96
CA GLU A 4 22.93 -3.09 6.45
C GLU A 4 21.56 -2.73 5.84
N ALA A 5 20.94 -1.63 6.28
CA ALA A 5 19.65 -1.18 5.75
C ALA A 5 19.75 -0.74 4.28
N ALA A 6 20.93 -0.31 3.82
CA ALA A 6 21.16 0.06 2.43
C ALA A 6 20.81 -1.05 1.43
N ALA A 7 20.95 -2.31 1.82
CA ALA A 7 20.64 -3.46 0.98
C ALA A 7 19.14 -3.60 0.64
N PHE A 8 18.26 -3.05 1.45
CA PHE A 8 16.81 -3.06 1.23
C PHE A 8 16.38 -2.02 0.19
N TYR A 9 17.12 -0.91 0.09
CA TYR A 9 16.72 0.19 -0.76
C TYR A 9 17.00 -0.04 -2.25
N ARG A 10 16.11 0.48 -3.07
CA ARG A 10 16.20 0.53 -4.53
C ARG A 10 15.89 1.96 -4.99
N CYS A 11 16.37 2.30 -6.17
CA CYS A 11 15.96 3.54 -6.79
C CYS A 11 14.43 3.54 -7.02
N PRO A 12 13.65 4.47 -6.43
CA PRO A 12 12.19 4.44 -6.50
C PRO A 12 11.63 4.62 -7.92
N TYR A 13 12.44 5.19 -8.83
CA TYR A 13 12.03 5.48 -10.20
C TYR A 13 12.49 4.45 -11.24
N THR A 14 13.49 3.65 -10.93
CA THR A 14 14.08 2.69 -11.88
C THR A 14 14.19 1.27 -11.32
N ALA A 15 13.84 1.07 -10.05
CA ALA A 15 14.01 -0.17 -9.30
C ALA A 15 15.45 -0.72 -9.28
N SER A 16 16.44 0.04 -9.77
CA SER A 16 17.84 -0.37 -9.78
C SER A 16 18.43 -0.40 -8.37
N ALA A 17 19.44 -1.26 -8.18
CA ALA A 17 20.23 -1.30 -6.96
C ALA A 17 20.90 0.06 -6.68
N LEU A 18 21.12 0.34 -5.40
CA LEU A 18 21.77 1.54 -4.92
C LEU A 18 23.10 1.16 -4.25
N GLU A 19 24.16 1.90 -4.56
CA GLU A 19 25.45 1.82 -3.90
C GLU A 19 25.50 2.83 -2.76
N LEU A 20 25.97 2.38 -1.59
CA LEU A 20 26.12 3.24 -0.41
C LEU A 20 27.51 3.91 -0.43
N LEU A 21 27.50 5.23 -0.53
CA LEU A 21 28.68 6.09 -0.33
C LEU A 21 28.59 6.73 1.04
N ILE A 22 29.61 6.55 1.88
CA ILE A 22 29.63 7.04 3.26
C ILE A 22 30.61 8.21 3.35
N ASP A 23 30.12 9.36 3.82
CA ASP A 23 30.94 10.52 4.17
C ASP A 23 31.33 10.47 5.66
N ARG A 24 30.35 10.13 6.53
CA ARG A 24 30.56 10.00 7.97
C ARG A 24 29.71 8.85 8.53
N ASP A 25 30.31 8.08 9.40
CA ASP A 25 29.63 7.03 10.16
C ASP A 25 30.04 7.00 11.64
N GLU A 26 29.23 6.36 12.45
CA GLU A 26 29.51 6.03 13.84
C GLU A 26 29.24 4.52 14.05
N GLY A 27 30.31 3.72 13.83
CA GLY A 27 30.22 2.27 13.89
C GLY A 27 29.36 1.66 12.79
N ALA A 28 28.22 1.12 13.12
CA ALA A 28 27.27 0.54 12.17
C ALA A 28 26.32 1.59 11.56
N ASP A 29 26.29 2.81 12.12
CA ASP A 29 25.35 3.84 11.73
C ASP A 29 25.98 4.83 10.74
N VAL A 30 25.37 4.97 9.57
CA VAL A 30 25.68 6.01 8.59
C VAL A 30 25.02 7.29 9.05
N ILE A 31 25.82 8.34 9.25
CA ILE A 31 25.32 9.66 9.66
C ILE A 31 25.12 10.56 8.43
N SER A 32 26.11 10.59 7.52
CA SER A 32 25.97 11.31 6.26
C SER A 32 26.60 10.55 5.11
N GLY A 33 26.08 10.78 3.91
CA GLY A 33 26.52 10.09 2.70
C GLY A 33 25.48 10.16 1.59
N ALA A 34 25.49 9.18 0.71
CA ALA A 34 24.48 9.05 -0.36
C ALA A 34 24.24 7.59 -0.76
N LEU A 35 23.04 7.32 -1.23
CA LEU A 35 22.70 6.14 -1.99
C LEU A 35 22.67 6.50 -3.48
N VAL A 36 23.44 5.81 -4.30
CA VAL A 36 23.70 6.17 -5.71
C VAL A 36 23.26 5.06 -6.64
N ASN A 37 22.47 5.37 -7.66
CA ASN A 37 22.13 4.38 -8.69
C ASN A 37 23.17 4.31 -9.81
N GLY A 38 23.07 3.29 -10.66
CA GLY A 38 24.00 3.07 -11.78
C GLY A 38 24.06 4.19 -12.83
N SER A 39 23.08 5.12 -12.85
CA SER A 39 23.10 6.32 -13.69
C SER A 39 23.72 7.57 -13.00
N GLY A 40 24.21 7.41 -11.77
CA GLY A 40 24.84 8.49 -10.99
C GLY A 40 23.87 9.40 -10.24
N HIS A 41 22.56 9.12 -10.24
CA HIS A 41 21.60 9.86 -9.43
C HIS A 41 21.82 9.56 -7.94
N LYS A 42 21.82 10.59 -7.10
CA LYS A 42 22.17 10.52 -5.67
C LYS A 42 20.97 10.86 -4.80
N TYR A 43 20.71 10.01 -3.82
CA TYR A 43 19.79 10.24 -2.70
C TYR A 43 20.63 10.51 -1.46
N LEU A 44 20.55 11.73 -0.94
CA LEU A 44 21.40 12.16 0.16
C LEU A 44 20.95 11.52 1.48
N ILE A 45 21.92 11.21 2.34
CA ILE A 45 21.70 10.76 3.71
C ILE A 45 22.18 11.90 4.62
N ASP A 46 21.25 12.47 5.37
CA ASP A 46 21.53 13.51 6.36
C ASP A 46 20.99 13.09 7.73
N ASP A 47 21.80 13.23 8.77
CA ASP A 47 21.51 12.77 10.13
C ASP A 47 20.95 11.32 10.16
N GLY A 48 21.50 10.44 9.31
CA GLY A 48 21.11 9.04 9.19
C GLY A 48 19.78 8.81 8.49
N VAL A 49 19.18 9.80 7.82
CA VAL A 49 17.92 9.70 7.10
C VAL A 49 18.15 9.88 5.61
N PRO A 50 17.98 8.86 4.78
CA PRO A 50 18.02 9.01 3.33
C PRO A 50 16.75 9.71 2.81
N ASP A 51 16.96 10.64 1.87
CA ASP A 51 15.88 11.36 1.18
C ASP A 51 15.78 10.89 -0.28
N PHE A 52 14.70 10.18 -0.58
CA PHE A 52 14.44 9.60 -1.91
C PHE A 52 13.57 10.48 -2.80
N ARG A 53 13.18 11.67 -2.36
CA ARG A 53 12.40 12.59 -3.17
C ARG A 53 13.24 13.10 -4.34
N ASP A 54 12.65 13.20 -5.51
CA ASP A 54 13.26 13.79 -6.70
C ASP A 54 12.29 14.80 -7.32
N PRO A 55 12.35 16.08 -6.93
CA PRO A 55 11.45 17.11 -7.44
C PRO A 55 11.53 17.32 -8.97
N SER A 56 12.57 16.81 -9.62
CA SER A 56 12.70 16.90 -11.08
C SER A 56 11.86 15.85 -11.81
N ARG A 57 11.54 14.74 -11.14
CA ARG A 57 10.76 13.63 -11.67
C ARG A 57 9.34 13.62 -11.12
N ASP A 58 9.20 14.03 -9.88
CA ASP A 58 7.95 14.05 -9.14
C ASP A 58 7.80 15.42 -8.45
N PRO A 59 7.45 16.47 -9.22
CA PRO A 59 7.26 17.79 -8.65
C PRO A 59 6.00 17.86 -7.81
N MET A 60 6.09 18.40 -6.61
CA MET A 60 4.93 18.63 -5.75
C MET A 60 3.87 19.48 -6.46
N GLY A 61 2.64 18.98 -6.49
CA GLY A 61 1.46 19.76 -6.85
C GLY A 61 1.15 20.87 -5.83
N GLU A 62 0.30 21.83 -6.19
CA GLU A 62 -0.08 22.92 -5.28
C GLU A 62 -0.72 22.42 -3.97
N GLY A 63 -1.53 21.36 -4.05
CA GLY A 63 -2.16 20.74 -2.88
C GLY A 63 -1.14 20.10 -1.95
N GLU A 64 -0.23 19.32 -2.50
CA GLU A 64 0.86 18.69 -1.73
C GLU A 64 1.78 19.72 -1.08
N LYS A 65 2.08 20.81 -1.78
CA LYS A 65 2.89 21.91 -1.23
C LYS A 65 2.19 22.56 -0.05
N LYS A 66 0.88 22.84 -0.14
CA LYS A 66 0.09 23.38 0.97
C LYS A 66 0.09 22.41 2.17
N GLN A 67 -0.08 21.14 1.93
CA GLN A 67 -0.06 20.11 2.98
C GLN A 67 1.33 20.01 3.62
N PHE A 68 2.38 20.01 2.81
CA PHE A 68 3.76 20.02 3.29
C PHE A 68 4.05 21.25 4.16
N ASP A 69 3.70 22.45 3.69
CA ASP A 69 3.89 23.70 4.43
C ASP A 69 3.09 23.72 5.75
N TYR A 70 1.88 23.14 5.73
CA TYR A 70 1.07 22.95 6.93
C TYR A 70 1.80 22.07 7.96
N TYR A 71 2.26 20.88 7.59
CA TYR A 71 2.99 20.00 8.50
C TYR A 71 4.32 20.58 8.98
N GLN A 72 5.01 21.33 8.14
CA GLN A 72 6.23 22.04 8.53
C GLN A 72 5.96 23.07 9.64
N SER A 73 4.84 23.79 9.55
CA SER A 73 4.50 24.85 10.51
C SER A 73 3.79 24.36 11.78
N THR A 74 3.11 23.21 11.73
CA THR A 74 2.23 22.73 12.82
C THR A 74 2.73 21.45 13.50
N SER A 75 3.90 20.94 13.15
CA SER A 75 4.43 19.68 13.69
C SER A 75 4.42 19.60 15.23
N GLY A 76 4.68 20.73 15.91
CA GLY A 76 4.64 20.83 17.38
C GLY A 76 3.24 20.80 18.01
N ALA A 77 2.19 21.15 17.25
CA ALA A 77 0.80 21.16 17.72
C ALA A 77 -0.03 19.94 17.27
N TYR A 78 0.55 19.11 16.39
CA TYR A 78 -0.15 17.99 15.77
C TYR A 78 -0.70 16.98 16.79
N ASP A 79 0.09 16.64 17.79
CA ASP A 79 -0.32 15.70 18.84
C ASP A 79 -1.52 16.22 19.66
N THR A 80 -1.57 17.53 19.94
CA THR A 80 -2.71 18.13 20.65
C THR A 80 -4.00 18.03 19.82
N ALA A 81 -3.91 18.14 18.51
CA ALA A 81 -5.07 17.96 17.62
C ALA A 81 -5.56 16.50 17.64
N LEU A 82 -4.67 15.53 17.68
CA LEU A 82 -5.04 14.12 17.82
C LEU A 82 -5.66 13.81 19.19
N ASP A 83 -5.12 14.34 20.27
CA ASP A 83 -5.70 14.17 21.61
C ASP A 83 -7.14 14.74 21.68
N TRP A 84 -7.37 15.90 21.05
CA TRP A 84 -8.70 16.49 20.89
C TRP A 84 -9.62 15.58 20.07
N LEU A 85 -9.12 14.97 18.98
CA LEU A 85 -9.90 14.06 18.14
C LEU A 85 -10.44 12.88 18.95
N PHE A 86 -9.59 12.16 19.65
CA PHE A 86 -10.00 11.02 20.47
C PHE A 86 -10.98 11.42 21.58
N ALA A 87 -10.76 12.57 22.23
CA ALA A 87 -11.68 13.11 23.21
C ALA A 87 -13.05 13.46 22.60
N THR A 88 -13.08 13.99 21.38
CA THR A 88 -14.31 14.33 20.66
C THR A 88 -15.19 13.12 20.42
N PHE A 89 -14.62 12.00 20.02
CA PHE A 89 -15.34 10.74 19.81
C PHE A 89 -15.54 9.93 21.09
N SER A 90 -15.01 10.37 22.22
CA SER A 90 -15.09 9.65 23.51
C SER A 90 -14.54 8.21 23.40
N GLU A 91 -13.55 7.99 22.55
CA GLU A 91 -12.86 6.71 22.38
C GLU A 91 -11.42 6.80 22.90
N ASP A 92 -10.93 5.69 23.47
CA ASP A 92 -9.57 5.59 23.99
C ASP A 92 -8.57 5.35 22.84
N GLU A 93 -7.57 6.21 22.70
CA GLU A 93 -6.57 6.13 21.63
C GLU A 93 -5.83 4.79 21.64
N GLU A 94 -5.46 4.27 22.82
CA GLU A 94 -4.71 3.01 22.92
C GLU A 94 -5.53 1.83 22.38
N THR A 95 -6.81 1.80 22.73
CA THR A 95 -7.76 0.78 22.25
C THR A 95 -7.94 0.86 20.75
N VAL A 96 -8.16 2.05 20.20
CA VAL A 96 -8.41 2.26 18.77
C VAL A 96 -7.17 1.88 17.95
N ARG A 97 -6.01 2.43 18.30
CA ARG A 97 -4.76 2.12 17.58
C ARG A 97 -4.35 0.66 17.76
N GLY A 98 -4.62 0.08 18.95
CA GLY A 98 -4.43 -1.35 19.19
C GLY A 98 -5.16 -2.21 18.17
N ARG A 99 -6.45 -1.91 17.89
CA ARG A 99 -7.28 -2.63 16.88
C ARG A 99 -6.72 -2.53 15.47
N LEU A 100 -6.19 -1.36 15.09
CA LEU A 100 -5.55 -1.17 13.78
C LEU A 100 -4.30 -2.04 13.64
N ILE A 101 -3.45 -2.04 14.66
CA ILE A 101 -2.18 -2.79 14.65
C ILE A 101 -2.40 -4.29 14.75
N GLU A 102 -3.49 -4.75 15.37
CA GLU A 102 -3.90 -6.16 15.38
C GLU A 102 -4.23 -6.72 13.98
N GLN A 103 -4.46 -5.85 12.99
CA GLN A 103 -4.60 -6.29 11.61
C GLN A 103 -3.28 -6.76 10.98
N LEU A 104 -2.14 -6.42 11.60
CA LEU A 104 -0.80 -6.75 11.13
C LEU A 104 -0.28 -8.03 11.80
N PRO A 105 0.16 -9.06 11.07
CA PRO A 105 0.73 -10.29 11.62
C PRO A 105 2.19 -10.08 12.09
N LEU A 106 2.41 -9.20 13.10
CA LEU A 106 3.73 -8.73 13.52
C LEU A 106 4.60 -9.80 14.17
N GLU A 107 4.02 -10.85 14.77
CA GLU A 107 4.78 -11.89 15.47
C GLU A 107 5.83 -12.59 14.59
N HIS A 108 5.56 -12.70 13.30
CA HIS A 108 6.42 -13.38 12.34
C HIS A 108 7.01 -12.45 11.28
N ALA A 109 6.66 -11.16 11.34
CA ALA A 109 7.13 -10.17 10.39
C ALA A 109 8.64 -9.91 10.55
N ARG A 110 9.33 -9.77 9.43
CA ARG A 110 10.75 -9.44 9.35
C ARG A 110 10.98 -8.04 8.82
N VAL A 111 10.13 -7.61 7.88
CA VAL A 111 10.21 -6.30 7.25
C VAL A 111 8.84 -5.66 7.32
N VAL A 112 8.74 -4.58 8.04
CA VAL A 112 7.50 -3.81 8.21
C VAL A 112 7.75 -2.38 7.78
N LEU A 113 6.83 -1.82 7.00
CA LEU A 113 6.86 -0.43 6.59
C LEU A 113 5.61 0.30 7.12
N GLU A 114 5.84 1.44 7.75
CA GLU A 114 4.81 2.43 8.04
C GLU A 114 5.02 3.65 7.16
N ILE A 115 3.99 4.02 6.40
CA ILE A 115 3.97 5.16 5.48
C ILE A 115 3.18 6.30 6.13
N GLY A 116 3.72 7.52 6.07
CA GLY A 116 3.16 8.65 6.78
C GLY A 116 3.23 8.47 8.29
N SER A 117 4.40 8.02 8.79
CA SER A 117 4.59 7.70 10.22
C SER A 117 4.42 8.91 11.15
N GLY A 118 4.52 10.12 10.60
CA GLY A 118 4.25 11.37 11.29
C GLY A 118 5.03 11.48 12.60
N THR A 119 4.30 11.67 13.70
CA THR A 119 4.89 11.72 15.05
C THR A 119 5.10 10.34 15.69
N CYS A 120 5.04 9.26 14.91
CA CYS A 120 5.33 7.87 15.32
C CYS A 120 4.43 7.32 16.46
N ARG A 121 3.16 7.72 16.51
CA ARG A 121 2.23 7.20 17.53
C ARG A 121 1.94 5.72 17.34
N ASP A 122 1.73 5.27 16.10
CA ASP A 122 1.56 3.85 15.78
C ASP A 122 2.88 3.11 15.75
N SER A 123 3.94 3.78 15.30
CA SER A 123 5.28 3.21 15.21
C SER A 123 5.78 2.62 16.55
N VAL A 124 5.53 3.33 17.68
CA VAL A 124 5.86 2.84 19.03
C VAL A 124 5.16 1.51 19.31
N ARG A 125 3.89 1.39 18.94
CA ARG A 125 3.07 0.18 19.15
C ARG A 125 3.48 -0.97 18.25
N ILE A 126 3.80 -0.66 17.00
CA ILE A 126 4.33 -1.63 16.03
C ILE A 126 5.68 -2.15 16.52
N ALA A 127 6.61 -1.25 16.84
CA ALA A 127 7.96 -1.61 17.28
C ALA A 127 7.96 -2.47 18.55
N SER A 128 7.05 -2.20 19.51
CA SER A 128 6.93 -2.96 20.75
C SER A 128 6.47 -4.41 20.56
N ARG A 129 5.87 -4.74 19.41
CA ARG A 129 5.39 -6.09 19.06
C ARG A 129 6.33 -6.84 18.11
N LEU A 130 7.37 -6.17 17.62
CA LEU A 130 8.31 -6.76 16.68
C LEU A 130 9.47 -7.45 17.41
N SER A 131 9.93 -8.57 16.85
CA SER A 131 11.07 -9.31 17.37
C SER A 131 12.40 -8.66 16.99
N ARG A 132 13.48 -9.03 17.68
CA ARG A 132 14.87 -8.59 17.38
C ARG A 132 15.37 -8.92 15.96
N ARG A 133 14.65 -9.76 15.21
CA ARG A 133 14.99 -10.11 13.82
C ARG A 133 14.25 -9.26 12.82
N ALA A 134 13.33 -8.43 13.28
CA ALA A 134 12.53 -7.56 12.45
C ALA A 134 13.21 -6.21 12.22
N ARG A 135 12.88 -5.59 11.12
CA ARG A 135 13.22 -4.22 10.78
C ARG A 135 11.95 -3.43 10.47
N LEU A 136 11.80 -2.32 11.17
CA LEU A 136 10.71 -1.38 10.97
C LEU A 136 11.24 -0.18 10.20
N PHE A 137 10.69 0.05 9.03
CA PHE A 137 10.94 1.23 8.22
C PHE A 137 9.83 2.25 8.48
N LEU A 138 10.23 3.48 8.80
CA LEU A 138 9.35 4.60 9.10
C LEU A 138 9.55 5.67 8.04
N GLN A 139 8.53 5.85 7.22
CA GLN A 139 8.56 6.81 6.13
C GLN A 139 7.67 8.00 6.46
N ASP A 140 8.13 9.20 6.15
CA ASP A 140 7.30 10.38 6.02
C ASP A 140 7.78 11.25 4.87
N PHE A 141 6.88 12.09 4.34
CA PHE A 141 7.24 13.05 3.31
C PHE A 141 7.84 14.33 3.90
N SER A 142 7.50 14.66 5.14
CA SER A 142 7.92 15.86 5.87
C SER A 142 9.06 15.56 6.85
N PRO A 143 10.28 16.11 6.61
CA PRO A 143 11.40 15.94 7.53
C PRO A 143 11.12 16.47 8.93
N SER A 144 10.34 17.56 9.07
CA SER A 144 10.07 18.17 10.38
C SER A 144 9.20 17.29 11.25
N ILE A 145 8.12 16.70 10.70
CA ILE A 145 7.24 15.84 11.48
C ILE A 145 7.93 14.51 11.80
N LEU A 146 8.72 13.98 10.86
CA LEU A 146 9.54 12.78 11.08
C LEU A 146 10.57 13.01 12.20
N SER A 147 11.14 14.23 12.31
CA SER A 147 12.04 14.59 13.42
C SER A 147 11.35 14.49 14.77
N VAL A 148 10.10 14.96 14.88
CA VAL A 148 9.28 14.81 16.11
C VAL A 148 9.04 13.33 16.42
N GLY A 149 8.71 12.54 15.37
CA GLY A 149 8.53 11.09 15.50
C GLY A 149 9.79 10.38 16.00
N ARG A 150 10.97 10.73 15.44
CA ARG A 150 12.26 10.19 15.89
C ARG A 150 12.52 10.48 17.37
N GLN A 151 12.20 11.70 17.84
CA GLN A 151 12.33 12.04 19.26
C GLN A 151 11.39 11.20 20.12
N ARG A 152 10.15 10.99 19.70
CA ARG A 152 9.20 10.11 20.40
C ARG A 152 9.74 8.69 20.51
N MET A 153 10.23 8.12 19.41
CA MET A 153 10.81 6.77 19.40
C MET A 153 12.02 6.66 20.32
N ALA A 154 12.88 7.68 20.34
CA ALA A 154 14.06 7.72 21.21
C ALA A 154 13.71 7.85 22.71
N ASN A 155 12.59 8.51 23.04
CA ASN A 155 12.10 8.69 24.40
C ASN A 155 11.23 7.53 24.89
N ALA A 156 10.83 6.63 24.01
CA ALA A 156 10.08 5.43 24.35
C ALA A 156 11.00 4.37 25.01
N GLN A 157 10.41 3.28 25.45
CA GLN A 157 11.19 2.12 25.88
C GLN A 157 12.10 1.60 24.76
N ALA A 158 13.18 0.90 25.10
CA ALA A 158 14.02 0.25 24.11
C ALA A 158 13.22 -0.82 23.33
N PHE A 159 13.36 -0.81 22.03
CA PHE A 159 12.73 -1.80 21.14
C PHE A 159 13.74 -2.91 20.80
N GLU A 160 13.24 -4.10 20.56
CA GLU A 160 14.10 -5.21 20.13
C GLU A 160 14.45 -5.13 18.64
N CYS A 161 13.52 -4.63 17.80
CA CYS A 161 13.69 -4.54 16.35
C CYS A 161 14.62 -3.38 15.96
N GLU A 162 15.20 -3.49 14.75
CA GLU A 162 15.90 -2.38 14.12
C GLU A 162 14.91 -1.37 13.54
N ILE A 163 15.19 -0.08 13.71
CA ILE A 163 14.33 1.01 13.24
C ILE A 163 15.10 1.86 12.25
N GLU A 164 14.51 2.06 11.08
CA GLU A 164 15.08 2.87 10.01
C GLU A 164 14.09 3.98 9.60
N TYR A 165 14.61 5.16 9.36
CA TYR A 165 13.83 6.33 8.93
C TYR A 165 14.23 6.72 7.53
N PHE A 166 13.26 7.15 6.71
CA PHE A 166 13.56 7.70 5.40
C PHE A 166 12.46 8.65 4.92
N ILE A 167 12.82 9.51 3.98
CA ILE A 167 11.93 10.49 3.35
C ILE A 167 11.66 10.02 1.92
N ALA A 168 10.37 9.93 1.53
CA ALA A 168 9.94 9.55 0.19
C ALA A 168 8.50 10.00 -0.08
N GLY A 169 8.08 10.05 -1.34
CA GLY A 169 6.68 10.07 -1.72
C GLY A 169 6.06 8.67 -1.60
N ALA A 170 4.79 8.57 -1.21
CA ALA A 170 4.11 7.29 -1.06
C ALA A 170 3.86 6.56 -2.40
N ALA A 171 3.89 7.28 -3.53
CA ALA A 171 3.77 6.72 -4.87
C ALA A 171 5.09 6.17 -5.43
N HIS A 172 6.22 6.39 -4.77
CA HIS A 172 7.56 6.01 -5.21
C HIS A 172 8.38 5.52 -4.04
N LEU A 173 8.12 4.29 -3.60
CA LEU A 173 8.76 3.69 -2.43
C LEU A 173 10.08 3.00 -2.81
N PRO A 174 11.16 3.21 -2.04
CA PRO A 174 12.49 2.72 -2.38
C PRO A 174 12.72 1.25 -2.01
N PHE A 175 11.81 0.36 -2.37
CA PHE A 175 11.91 -1.07 -2.11
C PHE A 175 11.71 -1.88 -3.39
N ALA A 176 12.32 -3.08 -3.43
CA ALA A 176 12.00 -4.05 -4.45
C ALA A 176 10.58 -4.62 -4.25
N ASP A 177 10.06 -5.26 -5.30
CA ASP A 177 8.82 -6.02 -5.20
C ASP A 177 8.94 -7.12 -4.15
N ASP A 178 7.83 -7.50 -3.53
CA ASP A 178 7.75 -8.63 -2.59
C ASP A 178 8.74 -8.55 -1.39
N THR A 179 9.05 -7.34 -0.90
CA THR A 179 10.05 -7.13 0.18
C THR A 179 9.42 -7.14 1.57
N ASN A 180 8.23 -6.54 1.75
CA ASN A 180 7.66 -6.25 3.05
C ASN A 180 6.63 -7.29 3.48
N ASP A 181 6.71 -7.76 4.72
CA ASP A 181 5.69 -8.63 5.33
C ASP A 181 4.40 -7.88 5.62
N CYS A 182 4.54 -6.63 6.08
CA CYS A 182 3.44 -5.73 6.39
C CYS A 182 3.72 -4.33 5.86
N VAL A 183 2.70 -3.70 5.31
CA VAL A 183 2.69 -2.28 4.91
C VAL A 183 1.50 -1.61 5.56
N TYR A 184 1.73 -0.52 6.27
CA TYR A 184 0.74 0.16 7.08
C TYR A 184 0.74 1.66 6.85
N THR A 185 -0.43 2.28 6.83
CA THR A 185 -0.62 3.73 6.91
C THR A 185 -1.96 4.05 7.55
N PHE A 186 -2.00 5.04 8.44
CA PHE A 186 -3.23 5.53 9.05
C PHE A 186 -3.19 7.04 9.27
N GLY A 187 -4.24 7.74 8.81
CA GLY A 187 -4.36 9.20 8.92
C GLY A 187 -3.48 9.99 7.96
N ALA A 188 -3.02 9.34 6.87
CA ALA A 188 -2.26 10.00 5.82
C ALA A 188 -2.74 9.61 4.40
N PHE A 189 -3.56 8.56 4.29
CA PHE A 189 -3.91 7.98 3.00
C PHE A 189 -4.72 8.96 2.13
N ASN A 190 -5.75 9.63 2.69
CA ASN A 190 -6.63 10.54 1.95
C ASN A 190 -5.91 11.78 1.40
N VAL A 191 -4.75 12.13 1.97
CA VAL A 191 -3.96 13.29 1.52
C VAL A 191 -2.84 12.91 0.54
N PHE A 192 -2.73 11.65 0.15
CA PHE A 192 -1.80 11.25 -0.91
C PHE A 192 -2.25 11.78 -2.27
N PRO A 193 -1.33 12.25 -3.12
CA PRO A 193 -1.68 12.90 -4.38
C PRO A 193 -2.30 11.95 -5.42
N ASP A 194 -1.89 10.68 -5.40
CA ASP A 194 -2.39 9.61 -6.27
C ASP A 194 -2.70 8.38 -5.42
N LEU A 195 -3.93 8.26 -4.93
CA LEU A 195 -4.36 7.14 -4.09
C LEU A 195 -4.17 5.79 -4.78
N ARG A 196 -4.46 5.72 -6.08
CA ARG A 196 -4.31 4.48 -6.86
C ARG A 196 -2.85 4.09 -7.03
N GLY A 197 -1.99 5.04 -7.38
CA GLY A 197 -0.55 4.82 -7.50
C GLY A 197 0.08 4.46 -6.15
N CYS A 198 -0.28 5.17 -5.08
CA CYS A 198 0.20 4.87 -3.73
C CYS A 198 -0.22 3.45 -3.27
N LEU A 199 -1.49 3.06 -3.49
CA LEU A 199 -1.95 1.72 -3.14
C LEU A 199 -1.29 0.64 -4.00
N ALA A 200 -1.03 0.92 -5.28
CA ALA A 200 -0.27 0.03 -6.16
C ALA A 200 1.17 -0.18 -5.65
N GLU A 201 1.84 0.89 -5.20
CA GLU A 201 3.17 0.81 -4.59
C GLU A 201 3.16 0.01 -3.29
N MET A 202 2.21 0.28 -2.39
CA MET A 202 2.03 -0.50 -1.16
C MET A 202 1.86 -1.99 -1.45
N THR A 203 1.07 -2.32 -2.49
CA THR A 203 0.84 -3.70 -2.92
C THR A 203 2.09 -4.31 -3.56
N ARG A 204 2.81 -3.56 -4.40
CA ARG A 204 4.02 -4.01 -5.10
C ARG A 204 5.12 -4.43 -4.12
N ILE A 205 5.35 -3.60 -3.11
CA ILE A 205 6.41 -3.87 -2.12
C ILE A 205 6.02 -4.91 -1.07
N ALA A 206 4.72 -5.12 -0.84
CA ALA A 206 4.25 -6.18 0.05
C ALA A 206 4.42 -7.55 -0.63
N ARG A 207 5.02 -8.51 0.10
CA ARG A 207 5.20 -9.87 -0.43
C ARG A 207 3.87 -10.61 -0.61
N ARG A 208 3.86 -11.65 -1.40
CA ARG A 208 2.73 -12.59 -1.43
C ARG A 208 2.46 -13.15 -0.05
N GLY A 209 1.19 -13.14 0.37
CA GLY A 209 0.77 -13.46 1.74
C GLY A 209 1.12 -12.37 2.75
N GLY A 210 1.70 -11.25 2.32
CA GLY A 210 1.91 -10.06 3.14
C GLY A 210 0.61 -9.29 3.36
N ARG A 211 0.56 -8.48 4.40
CA ARG A 211 -0.63 -7.72 4.79
C ARG A 211 -0.43 -6.23 4.49
N VAL A 212 -1.42 -5.64 3.82
CA VAL A 212 -1.52 -4.20 3.63
C VAL A 212 -2.70 -3.69 4.45
N VAL A 213 -2.46 -2.65 5.25
CA VAL A 213 -3.49 -1.98 6.04
C VAL A 213 -3.39 -0.48 5.82
N PHE A 214 -4.49 0.13 5.44
CA PHE A 214 -4.59 1.58 5.29
C PHE A 214 -5.91 2.10 5.81
N GLY A 215 -5.91 3.33 6.27
CA GLY A 215 -7.13 3.95 6.78
C GLY A 215 -7.00 5.45 6.98
N ASP A 216 -8.15 6.10 7.02
CA ASP A 216 -8.25 7.56 7.15
C ASP A 216 -9.67 8.00 7.51
N GLU A 217 -9.97 9.30 7.40
CA GLU A 217 -11.30 9.87 7.55
C GLU A 217 -12.24 9.37 6.44
N SER A 218 -13.40 8.91 6.83
CA SER A 218 -14.58 8.71 5.97
C SER A 218 -15.79 8.47 6.84
N LEU A 219 -16.74 9.38 6.82
CA LEU A 219 -18.00 9.17 7.52
C LEU A 219 -18.77 8.02 6.87
N ALA A 220 -19.20 7.08 7.70
CA ALA A 220 -19.97 5.93 7.26
C ALA A 220 -21.21 6.36 6.46
N PRO A 221 -21.51 5.73 5.30
CA PRO A 221 -22.56 6.19 4.39
C PRO A 221 -23.95 6.35 5.02
N TRP A 222 -24.30 5.51 5.99
CA TRP A 222 -25.60 5.55 6.66
C TRP A 222 -25.75 6.70 7.66
N LEU A 223 -24.69 7.45 7.97
CA LEU A 223 -24.72 8.60 8.87
C LEU A 223 -24.70 9.93 8.12
N ARG A 224 -24.42 9.94 6.82
CA ARG A 224 -24.22 11.18 6.04
C ARG A 224 -25.43 12.09 6.02
N ASP A 225 -26.65 11.53 6.00
CA ASP A 225 -27.91 12.27 5.97
C ASP A 225 -28.50 12.54 7.36
N THR A 226 -27.72 12.39 8.43
CA THR A 226 -28.11 12.65 9.81
C THR A 226 -27.59 14.01 10.31
N GLU A 227 -28.15 14.52 11.40
CA GLU A 227 -27.62 15.72 12.08
C GLU A 227 -26.17 15.50 12.51
N TYR A 228 -25.82 14.32 13.04
CA TYR A 228 -24.46 13.92 13.36
C TYR A 228 -23.53 14.03 12.14
N GLY A 229 -23.96 13.52 11.01
CA GLY A 229 -23.20 13.60 9.77
C GLY A 229 -23.00 15.04 9.30
N ALA A 230 -24.04 15.87 9.36
CA ALA A 230 -23.95 17.29 8.98
C ALA A 230 -22.91 18.04 9.83
N ILE A 231 -22.89 17.80 11.15
CA ILE A 231 -21.91 18.41 12.08
C ILE A 231 -20.47 18.02 11.69
N LEU A 232 -20.21 16.73 11.44
CA LEU A 232 -18.87 16.25 11.09
C LEU A 232 -18.43 16.76 9.72
N LEU A 233 -19.27 16.72 8.72
CA LEU A 233 -18.96 17.19 7.35
C LEU A 233 -18.67 18.69 7.30
N GLU A 234 -19.33 19.48 8.16
CA GLU A 234 -19.03 20.91 8.31
C GLU A 234 -17.68 21.14 9.02
N ALA A 235 -17.36 20.29 10.00
CA ALA A 235 -16.11 20.41 10.76
C ALA A 235 -14.87 20.02 9.96
N ASN A 236 -14.94 18.95 9.16
CA ASN A 236 -13.82 18.45 8.35
C ASN A 236 -14.33 17.87 7.01
N PRO A 237 -14.02 18.51 5.87
CA PRO A 237 -14.45 18.04 4.54
C PRO A 237 -13.93 16.62 4.19
N LEU A 238 -12.83 16.16 4.76
CA LEU A 238 -12.29 14.82 4.51
C LEU A 238 -13.25 13.69 4.92
N TYR A 239 -14.16 13.96 5.86
CA TYR A 239 -15.21 12.99 6.21
C TYR A 239 -16.18 12.69 5.05
N ALA A 240 -16.22 13.55 4.01
CA ALA A 240 -17.03 13.31 2.82
C ALA A 240 -16.41 12.29 1.85
N ASP A 241 -15.12 12.06 1.94
CA ASP A 241 -14.42 11.14 1.05
C ASP A 241 -14.95 9.71 1.23
N PRO A 242 -15.20 8.99 0.14
CA PRO A 242 -15.62 7.60 0.23
C PRO A 242 -14.43 6.70 0.60
N VAL A 243 -14.72 5.58 1.26
CA VAL A 243 -13.70 4.51 1.41
C VAL A 243 -13.30 4.02 0.02
N PRO A 244 -12.03 4.07 -0.37
CA PRO A 244 -11.60 3.86 -1.76
C PRO A 244 -11.45 2.36 -2.12
N ILE A 245 -12.50 1.58 -1.90
CA ILE A 245 -12.49 0.12 -2.16
C ILE A 245 -12.43 -0.23 -3.66
N GLU A 246 -12.85 0.68 -4.53
CA GLU A 246 -12.83 0.48 -5.98
C GLU A 246 -11.42 0.55 -6.60
N ILE A 247 -10.42 1.02 -5.84
CA ILE A 247 -9.02 1.02 -6.28
C ILE A 247 -8.23 -0.17 -5.76
N LEU A 248 -8.85 -1.06 -4.99
CA LEU A 248 -8.18 -2.27 -4.51
C LEU A 248 -7.64 -3.09 -5.69
N PRO A 249 -6.42 -3.67 -5.56
CA PRO A 249 -5.84 -4.46 -6.64
C PRO A 249 -6.59 -5.77 -6.82
N GLU A 250 -6.57 -6.31 -8.04
CA GLU A 250 -7.14 -7.63 -8.37
C GLU A 250 -6.54 -8.75 -7.49
N SER A 251 -5.31 -8.55 -7.02
CA SER A 251 -4.60 -9.47 -6.14
C SER A 251 -5.04 -9.41 -4.68
N ALA A 252 -5.92 -8.48 -4.27
CA ALA A 252 -6.38 -8.39 -2.88
C ALA A 252 -7.17 -9.63 -2.45
N ARG A 253 -6.84 -10.18 -1.29
CA ARG A 253 -7.48 -11.34 -0.65
C ARG A 253 -7.83 -11.01 0.79
N ASP A 254 -8.78 -11.73 1.37
CA ASP A 254 -9.20 -11.55 2.77
C ASP A 254 -9.40 -10.08 3.12
N VAL A 255 -10.14 -9.37 2.26
CA VAL A 255 -10.40 -7.93 2.39
C VAL A 255 -11.34 -7.69 3.56
N ARG A 256 -10.95 -6.79 4.46
CA ARG A 256 -11.79 -6.31 5.58
C ARG A 256 -11.89 -4.80 5.49
N VAL A 257 -13.09 -4.30 5.73
CA VAL A 257 -13.39 -2.87 5.83
C VAL A 257 -14.14 -2.64 7.13
N GLU A 258 -13.66 -1.74 7.93
CA GLU A 258 -14.28 -1.43 9.23
C GLU A 258 -14.30 0.07 9.46
N TRP A 259 -15.39 0.56 10.06
CA TRP A 259 -15.50 1.93 10.56
C TRP A 259 -15.34 1.96 12.08
N PHE A 260 -14.73 3.01 12.59
CA PHE A 260 -14.46 3.23 14.00
C PHE A 260 -14.35 4.75 14.29
N LEU A 261 -14.03 5.16 15.51
CA LEU A 261 -14.07 6.57 15.94
C LEU A 261 -15.37 7.23 15.55
N GLY A 262 -16.48 6.81 16.20
CA GLY A 262 -17.81 7.31 15.90
C GLY A 262 -18.29 7.00 14.49
N ASN A 263 -17.73 6.01 13.80
CA ASN A 263 -17.95 5.71 12.38
C ASN A 263 -17.54 6.85 11.42
N ALA A 264 -16.59 7.67 11.84
CA ALA A 264 -16.05 8.78 11.04
C ALA A 264 -14.68 8.45 10.41
N PHE A 265 -14.08 7.33 10.81
CA PHE A 265 -12.84 6.80 10.28
C PHE A 265 -13.02 5.37 9.80
N TYR A 266 -12.24 4.98 8.82
CA TYR A 266 -12.21 3.62 8.30
C TYR A 266 -10.80 3.02 8.31
N PHE A 267 -10.73 1.72 8.27
CA PHE A 267 -9.56 1.03 7.75
C PHE A 267 -9.97 -0.04 6.73
N VAL A 268 -9.06 -0.30 5.81
CA VAL A 268 -9.10 -1.43 4.89
C VAL A 268 -7.86 -2.28 5.14
N SER A 269 -8.05 -3.57 5.30
CA SER A 269 -6.94 -4.52 5.38
C SER A 269 -7.12 -5.63 4.36
N TYR A 270 -6.02 -6.05 3.70
CA TYR A 270 -6.05 -7.18 2.77
C TYR A 270 -4.70 -7.91 2.73
N GLU A 271 -4.76 -9.18 2.34
CA GLU A 271 -3.59 -9.99 2.04
C GLU A 271 -3.25 -9.88 0.55
N VAL A 272 -1.97 -9.80 0.20
CA VAL A 272 -1.51 -9.74 -1.18
C VAL A 272 -1.47 -11.14 -1.77
N GLY A 273 -2.32 -11.40 -2.74
CA GLY A 273 -2.36 -12.64 -3.53
C GLY A 273 -1.64 -12.52 -4.87
N GLU A 274 -1.93 -13.46 -5.77
CA GLU A 274 -1.43 -13.46 -7.14
C GLU A 274 -2.61 -13.34 -8.12
N GLY A 275 -2.59 -12.31 -8.98
CA GLY A 275 -3.63 -12.08 -10.00
C GLY A 275 -5.06 -12.13 -9.46
N ALA A 276 -6.02 -12.49 -10.29
CA ALA A 276 -7.42 -12.67 -9.89
C ALA A 276 -7.61 -13.89 -8.95
N PRO A 277 -8.65 -13.89 -8.09
CA PRO A 277 -9.02 -15.06 -7.32
C PRO A 277 -9.25 -16.29 -8.22
N PRO A 278 -8.82 -17.49 -7.78
CA PRO A 278 -8.99 -18.69 -8.58
C PRO A 278 -10.47 -18.98 -8.85
N LEU A 279 -10.79 -19.27 -10.09
CA LEU A 279 -12.16 -19.57 -10.52
C LEU A 279 -12.18 -20.80 -11.43
N ASN A 280 -12.90 -21.83 -11.03
CA ASN A 280 -13.12 -23.01 -11.89
C ASN A 280 -14.21 -22.71 -12.92
N LEU A 281 -13.79 -22.34 -14.12
CA LEU A 281 -14.70 -21.98 -15.21
C LEU A 281 -15.45 -23.16 -15.82
N ASP A 282 -14.98 -24.38 -15.60
CA ASP A 282 -15.47 -25.59 -16.28
C ASP A 282 -16.36 -26.48 -15.40
N LEU A 283 -16.56 -26.07 -14.15
CA LEU A 283 -17.47 -26.77 -13.26
C LEU A 283 -18.91 -26.69 -13.79
N PRO A 284 -19.62 -27.84 -13.97
CA PRO A 284 -21.00 -27.84 -14.41
C PRO A 284 -21.91 -27.10 -13.42
N ILE A 285 -22.72 -26.17 -13.94
CA ILE A 285 -23.68 -25.44 -13.13
C ILE A 285 -24.93 -26.33 -12.95
N PRO A 286 -25.37 -26.64 -11.71
CA PRO A 286 -26.56 -27.42 -11.47
C PRO A 286 -27.82 -26.66 -11.91
N GLY A 287 -28.84 -27.40 -12.28
CA GLY A 287 -30.18 -26.89 -12.62
C GLY A 287 -30.47 -26.84 -14.13
N ARG A 288 -31.69 -26.38 -14.47
CA ARG A 288 -32.25 -26.45 -15.84
C ARG A 288 -31.43 -25.72 -16.90
N ARG A 289 -30.75 -24.63 -16.52
CA ARG A 289 -29.92 -23.87 -17.48
C ARG A 289 -28.59 -24.55 -17.79
N GLY A 290 -28.07 -25.41 -16.89
CA GLY A 290 -26.83 -26.13 -17.09
C GLY A 290 -25.65 -25.28 -17.55
N GLY A 291 -24.73 -25.91 -18.26
CA GLY A 291 -23.52 -25.26 -18.76
C GLY A 291 -22.45 -25.05 -17.71
N THR A 292 -21.47 -24.20 -18.01
CA THR A 292 -20.37 -23.81 -17.13
C THR A 292 -20.23 -22.29 -17.15
N LEU A 293 -19.46 -21.69 -16.24
CA LEU A 293 -19.15 -20.24 -16.29
C LEU A 293 -18.50 -19.87 -17.62
N ARG A 294 -17.62 -20.74 -18.13
CA ARG A 294 -17.00 -20.55 -19.45
C ARG A 294 -18.02 -20.46 -20.57
N SER A 295 -18.94 -21.47 -20.64
CA SER A 295 -19.95 -21.49 -21.70
C SER A 295 -20.96 -20.35 -21.60
N ARG A 296 -21.19 -19.80 -20.39
CA ARG A 296 -22.03 -18.59 -20.19
C ARG A 296 -21.34 -17.30 -20.61
N ARG A 297 -20.03 -17.19 -20.42
CA ARG A 297 -19.26 -16.00 -20.80
C ARG A 297 -18.94 -15.97 -22.30
N TYR A 298 -18.44 -17.09 -22.81
CA TYR A 298 -17.92 -17.18 -24.18
C TYR A 298 -18.91 -17.83 -25.17
N GLY A 299 -20.05 -18.34 -24.65
CA GLY A 299 -21.01 -19.06 -25.47
C GLY A 299 -20.56 -20.47 -25.82
N LYS A 300 -21.30 -21.09 -26.74
CA LYS A 300 -20.96 -22.37 -27.35
C LYS A 300 -20.85 -22.20 -28.82
N LEU A 301 -19.91 -22.86 -29.47
CA LEU A 301 -19.85 -22.91 -30.90
C LEU A 301 -20.93 -23.89 -31.38
N GLU A 302 -21.98 -23.36 -31.98
CA GLU A 302 -23.07 -24.12 -32.57
C GLU A 302 -23.12 -23.86 -34.09
N GLY A 303 -23.73 -24.72 -34.85
CA GLY A 303 -23.87 -24.58 -36.30
C GLY A 303 -22.65 -25.03 -37.11
N VAL A 304 -21.63 -25.61 -36.49
CA VAL A 304 -20.52 -26.29 -37.17
C VAL A 304 -20.70 -27.80 -37.19
N SER A 305 -20.13 -28.50 -38.18
CA SER A 305 -20.16 -29.94 -38.25
C SER A 305 -19.42 -30.58 -37.04
N PRO A 306 -19.82 -31.82 -36.63
CA PRO A 306 -19.09 -32.54 -35.59
C PRO A 306 -17.60 -32.74 -35.88
N GLU A 307 -17.27 -32.84 -37.17
CA GLU A 307 -15.88 -32.96 -37.61
C GLU A 307 -15.11 -31.67 -37.40
N ALA A 308 -15.65 -30.51 -37.77
CA ALA A 308 -15.05 -29.21 -37.53
C ALA A 308 -14.84 -28.95 -36.04
N LYS A 309 -15.79 -29.36 -35.20
CA LYS A 309 -15.66 -29.23 -33.75
C LYS A 309 -14.49 -30.07 -33.21
N ARG A 310 -14.36 -31.34 -33.65
CA ARG A 310 -13.25 -32.21 -33.24
C ARG A 310 -11.89 -31.62 -33.68
N LEU A 311 -11.80 -31.11 -34.92
CA LEU A 311 -10.59 -30.48 -35.43
C LEU A 311 -10.20 -29.26 -34.57
N ALA A 312 -11.17 -28.42 -34.21
CA ALA A 312 -10.93 -27.27 -33.35
C ALA A 312 -10.43 -27.68 -31.95
N GLU A 313 -11.03 -28.71 -31.35
CA GLU A 313 -10.62 -29.24 -30.05
C GLU A 313 -9.20 -29.85 -30.09
N GLN A 314 -8.89 -30.62 -31.13
CA GLN A 314 -7.55 -31.21 -31.33
C GLN A 314 -6.48 -30.15 -31.53
N GLU A 315 -6.75 -29.12 -32.31
CA GLU A 315 -5.78 -28.07 -32.57
C GLU A 315 -5.55 -27.18 -31.35
N ALA A 316 -6.60 -26.84 -30.59
CA ALA A 316 -6.46 -26.13 -29.31
C ALA A 316 -5.60 -26.93 -28.33
N GLN A 317 -5.84 -28.24 -28.23
CA GLN A 317 -5.03 -29.14 -27.38
C GLN A 317 -3.57 -29.21 -27.85
N ARG A 318 -3.32 -29.32 -29.16
CA ARG A 318 -1.97 -29.33 -29.75
C ARG A 318 -1.19 -28.07 -29.40
N LEU A 319 -1.88 -26.92 -29.38
CA LEU A 319 -1.28 -25.61 -29.07
C LEU A 319 -1.21 -25.33 -27.55
N GLY A 320 -1.72 -26.22 -26.71
CA GLY A 320 -1.76 -26.01 -25.26
C GLY A 320 -2.65 -24.86 -24.81
N ILE A 321 -3.59 -24.43 -25.66
CA ILE A 321 -4.56 -23.35 -25.38
C ILE A 321 -5.97 -23.90 -25.29
N ARG A 322 -6.90 -23.10 -24.76
CA ARG A 322 -8.30 -23.52 -24.64
C ARG A 322 -9.07 -23.28 -25.93
N ILE A 323 -10.13 -24.05 -26.13
CA ILE A 323 -10.94 -23.99 -27.37
C ILE A 323 -11.47 -22.58 -27.68
N HIS A 324 -11.89 -21.82 -26.67
CA HIS A 324 -12.39 -20.47 -26.91
C HIS A 324 -11.26 -19.49 -27.33
N GLU A 325 -10.05 -19.65 -26.78
CA GLU A 325 -8.87 -18.86 -27.16
C GLU A 325 -8.47 -19.17 -28.61
N TRP A 326 -8.50 -20.44 -28.96
CA TRP A 326 -8.25 -20.87 -30.33
C TRP A 326 -9.29 -20.33 -31.32
N LEU A 327 -10.58 -20.38 -30.96
CA LEU A 327 -11.67 -19.86 -31.78
C LEU A 327 -11.56 -18.33 -31.96
N ASP A 328 -11.37 -17.58 -30.90
CA ASP A 328 -11.20 -16.12 -30.96
C ASP A 328 -10.02 -15.75 -31.87
N ARG A 329 -8.88 -16.41 -31.68
CA ARG A 329 -7.68 -16.22 -32.47
C ARG A 329 -7.89 -16.55 -33.95
N THR A 330 -8.56 -17.67 -34.22
CA THR A 330 -8.84 -18.11 -35.58
C THR A 330 -9.80 -17.17 -36.30
N ILE A 331 -10.87 -16.74 -35.65
CA ILE A 331 -11.84 -15.79 -36.19
C ILE A 331 -11.17 -14.45 -36.47
N ARG A 332 -10.38 -13.92 -35.51
CA ARG A 332 -9.65 -12.66 -35.71
C ARG A 332 -8.66 -12.72 -36.88
N ASN A 333 -7.93 -13.83 -37.01
CA ASN A 333 -7.00 -14.04 -38.10
C ASN A 333 -7.72 -14.15 -39.44
N ALA A 334 -8.88 -14.80 -39.48
CA ALA A 334 -9.70 -14.94 -40.72
C ALA A 334 -10.35 -13.61 -41.11
N THR A 335 -10.72 -12.75 -40.17
CA THR A 335 -11.38 -11.46 -40.41
C THR A 335 -10.39 -10.31 -40.62
N ASN A 336 -9.13 -10.48 -40.19
CA ASN A 336 -8.05 -9.52 -40.37
C ASN A 336 -6.81 -10.24 -40.91
N PRO A 337 -6.83 -10.74 -42.15
CA PRO A 337 -5.65 -11.34 -42.76
C PRO A 337 -4.55 -10.27 -42.77
N ALA A 338 -3.43 -10.56 -42.15
CA ALA A 338 -2.28 -9.69 -42.12
C ALA A 338 -1.99 -9.20 -43.56
N LYS A 339 -1.96 -7.87 -43.77
CA LYS A 339 -1.52 -7.24 -45.00
C LYS A 339 -0.08 -7.58 -45.31
#